data_4130abf13c0186ecf8c2ea6c2dce58ab
#
_entry.id   4130abf13c0186ecf8c2ea6c2dce58ab
#
_cell.length_a   1.000
_cell.length_b   1.000
_cell.length_c   1.000
_cell.angle_alpha   90.00
_cell.angle_beta   90.00
_cell.angle_gamma   90.00
#
_symmetry.space_group_name_H-M   'P 1'
#
loop_
_entity.id
_entity.type
_entity.pdbx_description
1 polymer ?
#
loop_
_entity_poly.entity_id
_entity_poly.type
_entity_poly.pdbx_seq_one_letter_code
_entity_poly.pdbx_strand_id
1 'polypeptide(L)'
;MEFHLNIFTLNCWGIPVVSKNRTERYEAIAKYLQESSHTIVCLQEVWSEKDYLYLKDSLKSNLPYSHYFYSGVLGSGLCIFSKWIMQDVFFHQWPLNGYIHKIHHGDWFGGKGVGLCRIKYGNRLINVYCTHLHAEYHEDDIYLAHRMLQAYSTAEFVNLTTGPADISILAGDLNAGPGDLSFKIVTQLPPLVDPFAEDPTKPKPFGTCDCANNSYSDPNQVKICPEGKRIDHILYKLNPAWEAEVIKFGNPLPDRVPGKDFSYSDHNAVSLELLVKPLDNKYVEKEVNIGDTFDDTATQAIKVCGEAMTNLSKSKTLYLTVGGLILMFLIGTVGYWPNSIIYDVIKLFITGLCFYYLIMGSLWHRIEMNSLKAGLTALENFCRTRIESKIATD
;
A
#
# COMPACT_ATOMS: atom_id res chain seq x y z
N MET A 1 6.66 -18.46 -27.48
CA MET A 1 7.83 -18.75 -26.65
C MET A 1 7.48 -18.44 -25.20
N GLU A 2 7.76 -19.38 -24.31
CA GLU A 2 7.65 -19.21 -22.85
C GLU A 2 8.74 -18.31 -22.30
N PHE A 3 8.51 -17.77 -21.08
CA PHE A 3 9.50 -16.94 -20.39
C PHE A 3 9.34 -17.02 -18.87
N HIS A 4 10.46 -16.84 -18.17
CA HIS A 4 10.50 -16.84 -16.71
C HIS A 4 10.45 -15.42 -16.18
N LEU A 5 9.64 -15.23 -15.13
CA LEU A 5 9.61 -14.03 -14.28
C LEU A 5 10.01 -14.43 -12.87
N ASN A 6 11.00 -13.74 -12.32
CA ASN A 6 11.41 -13.91 -10.94
C ASN A 6 11.23 -12.56 -10.22
N ILE A 7 10.18 -12.47 -9.41
CA ILE A 7 9.72 -11.24 -8.77
C ILE A 7 10.07 -11.30 -7.29
N PHE A 8 10.48 -10.16 -6.74
CA PHE A 8 10.80 -9.98 -5.34
C PHE A 8 10.10 -8.73 -4.80
N THR A 9 9.57 -8.80 -3.57
CA THR A 9 9.09 -7.63 -2.84
C THR A 9 9.57 -7.64 -1.39
N LEU A 10 9.84 -6.45 -0.86
CA LEU A 10 10.22 -6.24 0.53
C LEU A 10 9.85 -4.84 0.99
N ASN A 11 9.13 -4.76 2.10
CA ASN A 11 9.09 -3.55 2.91
C ASN A 11 10.44 -3.43 3.63
N CYS A 12 11.22 -2.38 3.30
CA CYS A 12 12.62 -2.23 3.76
C CYS A 12 12.74 -1.59 5.15
N TRP A 13 11.62 -1.12 5.74
CA TRP A 13 11.64 -0.39 7.01
C TRP A 13 12.76 0.67 7.04
N GLY A 14 12.72 1.57 6.08
CA GLY A 14 13.80 2.54 5.82
C GLY A 14 13.59 3.91 6.45
N ILE A 15 12.77 4.05 7.51
CA ILE A 15 12.48 5.34 8.14
C ILE A 15 13.75 5.91 8.77
N PRO A 16 14.25 7.07 8.33
CA PRO A 16 15.43 7.70 8.89
C PRO A 16 15.25 7.94 10.40
N VAL A 17 16.32 7.75 11.19
CA VAL A 17 16.37 7.94 12.65
C VAL A 17 15.61 6.88 13.46
N VAL A 18 14.47 6.38 12.98
CA VAL A 18 13.61 5.41 13.69
C VAL A 18 14.09 3.97 13.49
N SER A 19 14.39 3.61 12.24
CA SER A 19 14.72 2.22 11.88
C SER A 19 16.10 1.82 12.37
N LYS A 20 16.17 0.71 13.11
CA LYS A 20 17.42 0.17 13.65
C LYS A 20 18.29 -0.43 12.52
N ASN A 21 19.62 -0.35 12.66
CA ASN A 21 20.61 -0.97 11.77
C ASN A 21 20.38 -0.63 10.27
N ARG A 22 19.76 0.51 9.95
CA ARG A 22 19.29 0.84 8.60
C ARG A 22 20.39 0.69 7.53
N THR A 23 21.55 1.31 7.71
CA THR A 23 22.64 1.26 6.73
C THR A 23 23.10 -0.17 6.47
N GLU A 24 23.37 -0.94 7.52
CA GLU A 24 23.86 -2.33 7.39
C GLU A 24 22.80 -3.25 6.75
N ARG A 25 21.50 -3.00 7.02
CA ARG A 25 20.41 -3.73 6.39
C ARG A 25 20.32 -3.43 4.89
N TYR A 26 20.44 -2.15 4.48
CA TYR A 26 20.46 -1.78 3.06
C TYR A 26 21.69 -2.37 2.33
N GLU A 27 22.86 -2.42 2.96
CA GLU A 27 24.06 -3.09 2.41
C GLU A 27 23.79 -4.58 2.21
N ALA A 28 23.18 -5.25 3.18
CA ALA A 28 22.82 -6.67 3.10
C ALA A 28 21.75 -6.94 2.03
N ILE A 29 20.70 -6.09 1.94
CA ILE A 29 19.68 -6.18 0.89
C ILE A 29 20.31 -6.01 -0.49
N ALA A 30 21.17 -4.99 -0.67
CA ALA A 30 21.86 -4.76 -1.93
C ALA A 30 22.71 -5.97 -2.34
N LYS A 31 23.51 -6.51 -1.41
CA LYS A 31 24.35 -7.69 -1.65
C LYS A 31 23.52 -8.91 -2.06
N TYR A 32 22.43 -9.19 -1.33
CA TYR A 32 21.53 -10.29 -1.68
C TYR A 32 20.95 -10.12 -3.09
N LEU A 33 20.45 -8.93 -3.42
CA LEU A 33 19.85 -8.66 -4.73
C LEU A 33 20.88 -8.71 -5.86
N GLN A 34 22.15 -8.31 -5.64
CA GLN A 34 23.23 -8.47 -6.61
C GLN A 34 23.53 -9.93 -6.97
N GLU A 35 23.44 -10.82 -5.97
CA GLU A 35 23.73 -12.26 -6.13
C GLU A 35 22.50 -13.05 -6.59
N SER A 36 21.30 -12.43 -6.59
CA SER A 36 20.05 -13.09 -6.91
C SER A 36 19.75 -13.14 -8.41
N SER A 37 18.83 -14.04 -8.80
CA SER A 37 18.29 -14.15 -10.16
C SER A 37 17.03 -13.34 -10.39
N HIS A 38 16.63 -12.46 -9.46
CA HIS A 38 15.42 -11.69 -9.59
C HIS A 38 15.45 -10.77 -10.82
N THR A 39 14.35 -10.75 -11.55
CA THR A 39 14.20 -9.94 -12.76
C THR A 39 13.42 -8.66 -12.52
N ILE A 40 12.58 -8.64 -11.48
CA ILE A 40 11.76 -7.51 -11.04
C ILE A 40 11.82 -7.45 -9.52
N VAL A 41 12.09 -6.26 -8.97
CA VAL A 41 12.17 -6.02 -7.52
C VAL A 41 11.31 -4.81 -7.17
N CYS A 42 10.35 -4.98 -6.26
CA CYS A 42 9.47 -3.95 -5.73
C CYS A 42 9.81 -3.71 -4.25
N LEU A 43 10.20 -2.49 -3.91
CA LEU A 43 10.57 -2.16 -2.53
C LEU A 43 9.65 -1.08 -1.98
N GLN A 44 9.28 -1.23 -0.70
CA GLN A 44 8.48 -0.28 0.07
C GLN A 44 9.33 0.28 1.22
N GLU A 45 8.91 1.40 1.77
CA GLU A 45 9.61 2.13 2.83
C GLU A 45 11.05 2.53 2.52
N VAL A 46 11.35 2.77 1.27
CA VAL A 46 12.61 3.42 0.86
C VAL A 46 12.41 4.94 0.96
N TRP A 47 12.38 5.47 2.20
CA TRP A 47 12.03 6.87 2.46
C TRP A 47 13.17 7.87 2.17
N SER A 48 14.40 7.40 2.01
CA SER A 48 15.56 8.23 1.71
C SER A 48 15.97 8.07 0.25
N GLU A 49 16.00 9.17 -0.50
CA GLU A 49 16.56 9.17 -1.85
C GLU A 49 18.00 8.67 -1.88
N LYS A 50 18.78 8.96 -0.82
CA LYS A 50 20.16 8.46 -0.68
C LYS A 50 20.20 6.93 -0.67
N ASP A 51 19.26 6.28 0.03
CA ASP A 51 19.19 4.81 0.08
C ASP A 51 18.77 4.24 -1.28
N TYR A 52 17.83 4.89 -1.97
CA TYR A 52 17.47 4.51 -3.34
C TYR A 52 18.66 4.62 -4.29
N LEU A 53 19.41 5.73 -4.26
CA LEU A 53 20.59 5.93 -5.11
C LEU A 53 21.69 4.92 -4.81
N TYR A 54 21.89 4.57 -3.54
CA TYR A 54 22.79 3.50 -3.13
C TYR A 54 22.40 2.14 -3.74
N LEU A 55 21.12 1.75 -3.61
CA LEU A 55 20.59 0.52 -4.23
C LEU A 55 20.73 0.56 -5.75
N LYS A 56 20.39 1.68 -6.39
CA LYS A 56 20.49 1.85 -7.84
C LYS A 56 21.91 1.66 -8.34
N ASP A 57 22.90 2.24 -7.68
CA ASP A 57 24.31 2.07 -8.06
C ASP A 57 24.79 0.63 -7.82
N SER A 58 24.40 0.05 -6.70
CA SER A 58 24.76 -1.32 -6.34
C SER A 58 24.18 -2.35 -7.33
N LEU A 59 22.94 -2.16 -7.79
CA LEU A 59 22.21 -3.14 -8.61
C LEU A 59 22.36 -2.92 -10.12
N LYS A 60 23.12 -1.93 -10.57
CA LYS A 60 23.20 -1.55 -11.99
C LYS A 60 23.69 -2.65 -12.93
N SER A 61 24.42 -3.65 -12.42
CA SER A 61 24.93 -4.76 -13.22
C SER A 61 23.87 -5.80 -13.61
N ASN A 62 22.90 -6.06 -12.74
CA ASN A 62 21.87 -7.08 -12.92
C ASN A 62 20.45 -6.53 -13.06
N LEU A 63 20.17 -5.36 -12.47
CA LEU A 63 18.89 -4.65 -12.54
C LEU A 63 19.13 -3.18 -13.00
N PRO A 64 19.55 -2.95 -14.26
CA PRO A 64 20.00 -1.66 -14.74
C PRO A 64 18.93 -0.59 -14.82
N TYR A 65 17.65 -0.98 -14.82
CA TYR A 65 16.52 -0.06 -14.92
C TYR A 65 15.84 0.07 -13.57
N SER A 66 15.63 1.29 -13.12
CA SER A 66 14.95 1.55 -11.85
C SER A 66 14.15 2.83 -11.90
N HIS A 67 13.08 2.88 -11.12
CA HIS A 67 12.30 4.09 -10.92
C HIS A 67 11.93 4.25 -9.44
N TYR A 68 12.10 5.48 -8.92
CA TYR A 68 11.65 5.89 -7.58
C TYR A 68 10.45 6.81 -7.73
N PHE A 69 9.38 6.52 -7.03
CA PHE A 69 8.14 7.29 -7.14
C PHE A 69 8.16 8.46 -6.14
N TYR A 70 8.50 9.65 -6.62
CA TYR A 70 8.45 10.88 -5.83
C TYR A 70 7.00 11.27 -5.55
N SER A 71 6.67 11.60 -4.30
CA SER A 71 5.35 12.05 -3.87
C SER A 71 5.40 12.67 -2.47
N GLY A 72 4.37 13.44 -2.08
CA GLY A 72 4.23 14.00 -0.74
C GLY A 72 5.44 14.82 -0.28
N VAL A 73 5.60 14.92 1.03
CA VAL A 73 6.72 15.64 1.67
C VAL A 73 7.95 14.73 1.82
N LEU A 74 7.72 13.45 2.16
CA LEU A 74 8.76 12.47 2.46
C LEU A 74 9.05 11.51 1.29
N GLY A 75 8.30 11.60 0.20
CA GLY A 75 8.30 10.61 -0.87
C GLY A 75 7.25 9.51 -0.65
N SER A 76 6.95 8.72 -1.69
CA SER A 76 6.02 7.59 -1.57
C SER A 76 6.63 6.40 -0.80
N GLY A 77 7.95 6.37 -0.67
CA GLY A 77 8.69 5.21 -0.15
C GLY A 77 8.76 4.04 -1.11
N LEU A 78 8.32 4.19 -2.37
CA LEU A 78 8.23 3.11 -3.35
C LEU A 78 9.30 3.22 -4.43
N CYS A 79 9.90 2.09 -4.78
CA CYS A 79 10.72 1.99 -5.98
C CYS A 79 10.65 0.59 -6.62
N ILE A 80 10.88 0.56 -7.93
CA ILE A 80 10.92 -0.66 -8.73
C ILE A 80 12.28 -0.73 -9.43
N PHE A 81 12.90 -1.92 -9.40
CA PHE A 81 14.08 -2.26 -10.19
C PHE A 81 13.72 -3.37 -11.18
N SER A 82 14.30 -3.31 -12.37
CA SER A 82 14.04 -4.27 -13.43
C SER A 82 15.30 -4.60 -14.22
N LYS A 83 15.38 -5.86 -14.65
CA LYS A 83 16.37 -6.33 -15.63
C LYS A 83 16.10 -5.76 -17.03
N TRP A 84 14.85 -5.37 -17.33
CA TRP A 84 14.41 -4.95 -18.64
C TRP A 84 13.97 -3.49 -18.63
N ILE A 85 13.96 -2.88 -19.82
CA ILE A 85 13.65 -1.47 -19.99
C ILE A 85 12.22 -1.13 -19.51
N MET A 86 12.12 -0.06 -18.75
CA MET A 86 10.85 0.56 -18.36
C MET A 86 10.42 1.53 -19.48
N GLN A 87 9.35 1.19 -20.20
CA GLN A 87 8.84 2.00 -21.30
C GLN A 87 8.04 3.19 -20.81
N ASP A 88 7.14 2.95 -19.82
CA ASP A 88 6.28 3.95 -19.22
C ASP A 88 6.33 3.83 -17.71
N VAL A 89 6.20 4.97 -17.02
CA VAL A 89 6.08 5.03 -15.56
C VAL A 89 4.96 5.98 -15.18
N PHE A 90 4.17 5.60 -14.19
CA PHE A 90 3.08 6.43 -13.68
C PHE A 90 2.91 6.22 -12.18
N PHE A 91 2.53 7.27 -11.46
CA PHE A 91 2.20 7.19 -10.03
C PHE A 91 0.79 7.69 -9.81
N HIS A 92 -0.06 6.83 -9.27
CA HIS A 92 -1.41 7.18 -8.86
C HIS A 92 -1.44 7.40 -7.35
N GLN A 93 -1.40 8.67 -6.95
CA GLN A 93 -1.51 9.06 -5.54
C GLN A 93 -2.96 8.97 -5.08
N TRP A 94 -3.19 8.41 -3.89
CA TRP A 94 -4.54 8.31 -3.34
C TRP A 94 -4.98 9.65 -2.73
N PRO A 95 -6.28 9.98 -2.83
CA PRO A 95 -6.82 11.20 -2.24
C PRO A 95 -6.93 11.13 -0.71
N LEU A 96 -6.92 9.93 -0.11
CA LEU A 96 -7.06 9.68 1.33
C LEU A 96 -5.81 8.96 1.86
N ASN A 97 -4.96 9.68 2.61
CA ASN A 97 -3.63 9.21 3.06
C ASN A 97 -3.43 9.29 4.57
N GLY A 98 -4.46 9.02 5.38
CA GLY A 98 -4.37 9.09 6.83
C GLY A 98 -4.68 10.49 7.39
N TYR A 99 -4.45 10.65 8.69
CA TYR A 99 -4.80 11.88 9.41
C TYR A 99 -3.61 12.79 9.64
N ILE A 100 -3.66 14.04 9.14
CA ILE A 100 -2.59 15.04 9.30
C ILE A 100 -2.23 15.29 10.78
N HIS A 101 -3.22 15.27 11.68
CA HIS A 101 -3.03 15.53 13.09
C HIS A 101 -2.34 14.40 13.85
N LYS A 102 -2.26 13.22 13.26
CA LYS A 102 -1.53 12.07 13.80
C LYS A 102 -0.11 11.99 13.23
N ILE A 103 0.67 13.03 13.51
CA ILE A 103 2.03 13.23 12.98
C ILE A 103 2.93 12.01 13.23
N HIS A 104 2.75 11.34 14.37
CA HIS A 104 3.55 10.19 14.78
C HIS A 104 3.30 8.92 13.93
N HIS A 105 2.18 8.84 13.19
CA HIS A 105 1.91 7.76 12.24
C HIS A 105 2.63 7.99 10.89
N GLY A 106 2.90 9.24 10.51
CA GLY A 106 3.72 9.60 9.36
C GLY A 106 3.08 9.43 7.98
N ASP A 107 2.10 8.55 7.82
CA ASP A 107 1.51 8.15 6.52
C ASP A 107 1.01 9.33 5.67
N TRP A 108 0.38 10.32 6.30
CA TRP A 108 -0.11 11.49 5.58
C TRP A 108 1.00 12.25 4.83
N PHE A 109 2.19 12.34 5.44
CA PHE A 109 3.34 13.04 4.86
C PHE A 109 4.01 12.27 3.73
N GLY A 110 3.79 10.95 3.65
CA GLY A 110 4.35 10.07 2.64
C GLY A 110 3.73 10.24 1.25
N GLY A 111 2.49 10.79 1.16
CA GLY A 111 1.80 10.89 -0.12
C GLY A 111 1.71 9.54 -0.83
N LYS A 112 1.29 8.50 -0.10
CA LYS A 112 1.22 7.12 -0.58
C LYS A 112 0.30 6.95 -1.79
N GLY A 113 0.52 5.90 -2.55
CA GLY A 113 -0.20 5.59 -3.77
C GLY A 113 0.23 4.24 -4.35
N VAL A 114 -0.05 4.04 -5.62
CA VAL A 114 0.41 2.90 -6.40
C VAL A 114 1.27 3.37 -7.58
N GLY A 115 2.48 2.84 -7.67
CA GLY A 115 3.41 3.10 -8.76
C GLY A 115 3.29 2.03 -9.84
N LEU A 116 3.17 2.44 -11.10
CA LEU A 116 3.17 1.57 -12.27
C LEU A 116 4.47 1.77 -13.07
N CYS A 117 5.18 0.68 -13.33
CA CYS A 117 6.19 0.60 -14.39
C CYS A 117 5.73 -0.38 -15.47
N ARG A 118 5.62 0.07 -16.71
CA ARG A 118 5.39 -0.79 -17.86
C ARG A 118 6.73 -1.22 -18.43
N ILE A 119 7.01 -2.51 -18.35
CA ILE A 119 8.29 -3.11 -18.73
C ILE A 119 8.13 -3.79 -20.08
N LYS A 120 9.09 -3.56 -20.97
CA LYS A 120 9.14 -4.20 -22.29
C LYS A 120 10.18 -5.34 -22.27
N TYR A 121 9.71 -6.55 -22.51
CA TYR A 121 10.52 -7.75 -22.67
C TYR A 121 10.31 -8.35 -24.06
N GLY A 122 11.22 -8.08 -25.00
CA GLY A 122 11.02 -8.39 -26.43
C GLY A 122 9.76 -7.68 -26.98
N ASN A 123 8.80 -8.46 -27.48
CA ASN A 123 7.53 -7.95 -27.96
C ASN A 123 6.42 -7.99 -26.90
N ARG A 124 6.76 -8.25 -25.63
CA ARG A 124 5.80 -8.40 -24.54
C ARG A 124 5.80 -7.18 -23.64
N LEU A 125 4.62 -6.89 -23.08
CA LEU A 125 4.41 -5.83 -22.12
C LEU A 125 4.06 -6.43 -20.75
N ILE A 126 4.82 -6.05 -19.73
CA ILE A 126 4.62 -6.46 -18.33
C ILE A 126 4.30 -5.20 -17.53
N ASN A 127 3.10 -5.12 -16.98
CA ASN A 127 2.77 -4.06 -16.02
C ASN A 127 3.19 -4.52 -14.61
N VAL A 128 3.99 -3.69 -13.93
CA VAL A 128 4.40 -3.91 -12.55
C VAL A 128 3.90 -2.77 -11.70
N TYR A 129 3.05 -3.11 -10.73
CA TYR A 129 2.50 -2.17 -9.76
C TYR A 129 3.17 -2.42 -8.41
N CYS A 130 3.69 -1.36 -7.79
CA CYS A 130 4.23 -1.39 -6.44
C CYS A 130 3.39 -0.50 -5.54
N THR A 131 2.99 -1.00 -4.37
CA THR A 131 2.11 -0.29 -3.45
C THR A 131 2.47 -0.56 -1.99
N HIS A 132 2.03 0.35 -1.10
CA HIS A 132 2.11 0.19 0.34
C HIS A 132 0.88 0.86 0.96
N LEU A 133 -0.15 0.08 1.33
CA LEU A 133 -1.39 0.59 1.90
C LEU A 133 -1.18 1.11 3.33
N HIS A 134 -2.17 1.79 3.85
CA HIS A 134 -2.11 2.37 5.21
C HIS A 134 -2.06 1.28 6.27
N ALA A 135 -1.15 1.41 7.23
CA ALA A 135 -1.00 0.47 8.34
C ALA A 135 -2.18 0.53 9.32
N GLU A 136 -2.41 -0.59 10.02
CA GLU A 136 -3.26 -0.68 11.20
C GLU A 136 -2.40 -0.39 12.44
N TYR A 137 -2.71 0.68 13.18
CA TYR A 137 -1.93 1.08 14.36
C TYR A 137 -2.58 0.70 15.70
N HIS A 138 -3.88 0.35 15.70
CA HIS A 138 -4.65 0.02 16.90
C HIS A 138 -5.70 -1.05 16.62
N GLU A 139 -6.12 -1.77 17.65
CA GLU A 139 -7.16 -2.80 17.59
C GLU A 139 -8.49 -2.27 17.04
N ASP A 140 -8.81 -0.98 17.26
CA ASP A 140 -10.03 -0.33 16.75
C ASP A 140 -9.99 -0.02 15.25
N ASP A 141 -8.86 -0.27 14.59
CA ASP A 141 -8.59 0.00 13.16
C ASP A 141 -9.23 1.27 12.60
N ILE A 142 -8.92 2.40 13.20
CA ILE A 142 -9.45 3.72 12.80
C ILE A 142 -9.11 4.10 11.35
N TYR A 143 -8.19 3.38 10.72
CA TYR A 143 -7.78 3.56 9.34
C TYR A 143 -8.41 2.57 8.35
N LEU A 144 -9.35 1.74 8.80
CA LEU A 144 -10.01 0.76 7.93
C LEU A 144 -10.59 1.42 6.66
N ALA A 145 -11.29 2.55 6.80
CA ALA A 145 -11.85 3.26 5.65
C ALA A 145 -10.77 3.81 4.71
N HIS A 146 -9.63 4.28 5.26
CA HIS A 146 -8.49 4.74 4.47
C HIS A 146 -7.90 3.58 3.66
N ARG A 147 -7.52 2.49 4.34
CA ARG A 147 -6.93 1.31 3.72
C ARG A 147 -7.85 0.67 2.70
N MET A 148 -9.14 0.59 3.01
CA MET A 148 -10.16 0.06 2.10
C MET A 148 -10.30 0.90 0.82
N LEU A 149 -10.37 2.23 0.92
CA LEU A 149 -10.46 3.11 -0.25
C LEU A 149 -9.15 3.16 -1.04
N GLN A 150 -8.00 3.06 -0.38
CA GLN A 150 -6.71 2.90 -1.05
C GLN A 150 -6.66 1.58 -1.84
N ALA A 151 -7.15 0.49 -1.25
CA ALA A 151 -7.28 -0.81 -1.91
C ALA A 151 -8.21 -0.72 -3.14
N TYR A 152 -9.37 -0.08 -3.00
CA TYR A 152 -10.30 0.13 -4.11
C TYR A 152 -9.69 0.97 -5.23
N SER A 153 -9.07 2.09 -4.91
CA SER A 153 -8.41 2.97 -5.88
C SER A 153 -7.24 2.27 -6.59
N THR A 154 -6.49 1.43 -5.87
CA THR A 154 -5.43 0.60 -6.45
C THR A 154 -6.01 -0.46 -7.39
N ALA A 155 -7.05 -1.17 -6.96
CA ALA A 155 -7.71 -2.20 -7.75
C ALA A 155 -8.32 -1.62 -9.05
N GLU A 156 -9.00 -0.48 -8.95
CA GLU A 156 -9.54 0.24 -10.11
C GLU A 156 -8.43 0.69 -11.07
N PHE A 157 -7.36 1.29 -10.56
CA PHE A 157 -6.21 1.69 -11.37
C PHE A 157 -5.57 0.51 -12.09
N VAL A 158 -5.35 -0.62 -11.40
CA VAL A 158 -4.86 -1.86 -12.02
C VAL A 158 -5.83 -2.32 -13.10
N ASN A 159 -7.14 -2.39 -12.81
CA ASN A 159 -8.14 -2.87 -13.75
C ASN A 159 -8.20 -2.02 -15.04
N LEU A 160 -8.12 -0.68 -14.92
CA LEU A 160 -8.16 0.25 -16.06
C LEU A 160 -6.88 0.22 -16.90
N THR A 161 -5.75 -0.19 -16.35
CA THR A 161 -4.45 -0.11 -17.03
C THR A 161 -3.88 -1.45 -17.50
N THR A 162 -4.51 -2.58 -17.14
CA THR A 162 -4.05 -3.93 -17.51
C THR A 162 -4.24 -4.25 -18.99
N GLY A 163 -5.19 -3.61 -19.71
CA GLY A 163 -5.65 -4.00 -21.04
C GLY A 163 -4.56 -4.37 -22.07
N PRO A 164 -3.51 -3.56 -22.29
CA PRO A 164 -2.47 -3.86 -23.28
C PRO A 164 -1.37 -4.80 -22.79
N ALA A 165 -1.33 -5.15 -21.51
CA ALA A 165 -0.25 -5.97 -20.94
C ALA A 165 -0.49 -7.47 -21.11
N ASP A 166 0.57 -8.23 -21.38
CA ASP A 166 0.54 -9.69 -21.41
C ASP A 166 0.39 -10.28 -20.00
N ILE A 167 1.04 -9.62 -19.04
CA ILE A 167 0.91 -9.92 -17.60
C ILE A 167 0.94 -8.63 -16.77
N SER A 168 0.15 -8.60 -15.72
CA SER A 168 0.12 -7.54 -14.71
C SER A 168 0.47 -8.11 -13.35
N ILE A 169 1.39 -7.49 -12.65
CA ILE A 169 1.90 -7.92 -11.34
C ILE A 169 1.66 -6.78 -10.36
N LEU A 170 0.97 -7.05 -9.26
CA LEU A 170 0.85 -6.13 -8.13
C LEU A 170 1.66 -6.70 -6.96
N ALA A 171 2.67 -5.96 -6.52
CA ALA A 171 3.54 -6.38 -5.44
C ALA A 171 3.67 -5.29 -4.37
N GLY A 172 3.77 -5.69 -3.11
CA GLY A 172 4.03 -4.79 -1.99
C GLY A 172 3.30 -5.16 -0.71
N ASP A 173 3.40 -4.24 0.23
CA ASP A 173 2.77 -4.32 1.54
C ASP A 173 1.33 -3.79 1.46
N LEU A 174 0.36 -4.69 1.51
CA LEU A 174 -1.06 -4.32 1.49
C LEU A 174 -1.58 -3.99 2.90
N ASN A 175 -0.79 -4.17 3.95
CA ASN A 175 -1.26 -4.05 5.33
C ASN A 175 -2.62 -4.76 5.56
N ALA A 176 -2.86 -5.82 4.81
CA ALA A 176 -4.09 -6.59 4.78
C ALA A 176 -3.81 -8.05 4.41
N GLY A 177 -4.38 -8.98 5.17
CA GLY A 177 -4.31 -10.40 4.91
C GLY A 177 -5.51 -10.94 4.10
N PRO A 178 -5.49 -12.22 3.69
CA PRO A 178 -6.53 -12.81 2.84
C PRO A 178 -7.96 -12.73 3.36
N GLY A 179 -8.14 -12.57 4.69
CA GLY A 179 -9.45 -12.38 5.33
C GLY A 179 -10.01 -10.97 5.26
N ASP A 180 -9.14 -9.99 5.02
CA ASP A 180 -9.44 -8.57 5.17
C ASP A 180 -10.19 -8.00 3.96
N LEU A 181 -11.05 -7.01 4.22
CA LEU A 181 -11.83 -6.33 3.21
C LEU A 181 -10.96 -5.73 2.10
N SER A 182 -9.85 -5.09 2.48
CA SER A 182 -8.92 -4.47 1.54
C SER A 182 -8.26 -5.49 0.62
N PHE A 183 -7.86 -6.66 1.13
CA PHE A 183 -7.31 -7.74 0.32
C PHE A 183 -8.35 -8.31 -0.66
N LYS A 184 -9.59 -8.52 -0.18
CA LYS A 184 -10.69 -9.00 -1.04
C LYS A 184 -10.95 -8.03 -2.20
N ILE A 185 -10.97 -6.72 -1.93
CA ILE A 185 -11.16 -5.70 -2.98
C ILE A 185 -10.05 -5.78 -4.02
N VAL A 186 -8.79 -5.82 -3.58
CA VAL A 186 -7.62 -5.85 -4.49
C VAL A 186 -7.61 -7.11 -5.35
N THR A 187 -8.06 -8.26 -4.83
CA THR A 187 -8.00 -9.53 -5.55
C THR A 187 -9.24 -9.81 -6.39
N GLN A 188 -10.40 -9.26 -6.04
CA GLN A 188 -11.66 -9.58 -6.71
C GLN A 188 -12.01 -8.58 -7.83
N LEU A 189 -11.71 -7.28 -7.66
CA LEU A 189 -12.05 -6.28 -8.67
C LEU A 189 -11.24 -6.45 -9.95
N PRO A 190 -9.87 -6.47 -9.94
CA PRO A 190 -9.06 -6.74 -11.12
C PRO A 190 -8.81 -8.25 -11.36
N PRO A 191 -9.58 -9.20 -10.87
CA PRO A 191 -9.35 -10.61 -10.59
C PRO A 191 -7.86 -11.01 -10.61
N LEU A 192 -7.14 -10.60 -9.56
CA LEU A 192 -5.74 -10.97 -9.38
C LEU A 192 -5.62 -12.33 -8.71
N VAL A 193 -4.73 -13.14 -9.23
CA VAL A 193 -4.40 -14.47 -8.69
C VAL A 193 -3.42 -14.31 -7.54
N ASP A 194 -3.69 -14.97 -6.42
CA ASP A 194 -2.77 -15.11 -5.30
C ASP A 194 -1.99 -16.42 -5.42
N PRO A 195 -0.69 -16.40 -5.82
CA PRO A 195 0.11 -17.60 -6.02
C PRO A 195 0.31 -18.42 -4.74
N PHE A 196 0.11 -17.79 -3.57
CA PHE A 196 0.13 -18.52 -2.30
C PHE A 196 -1.01 -19.52 -2.20
N ALA A 197 -2.18 -19.24 -2.73
CA ALA A 197 -3.32 -20.14 -2.72
C ALA A 197 -3.15 -21.30 -3.71
N GLU A 198 -2.39 -21.09 -4.79
CA GLU A 198 -2.17 -22.05 -5.87
C GLU A 198 -1.05 -23.06 -5.59
N ASP A 199 -0.14 -22.79 -4.65
CA ASP A 199 0.96 -23.69 -4.33
C ASP A 199 0.57 -24.69 -3.21
N PRO A 200 0.33 -25.98 -3.52
CA PRO A 200 -0.04 -26.99 -2.53
C PRO A 200 1.13 -27.41 -1.61
N THR A 201 2.36 -27.04 -1.94
CA THR A 201 3.57 -27.49 -1.23
C THR A 201 3.96 -26.57 -0.07
N LYS A 202 3.28 -25.41 0.06
CA LYS A 202 3.63 -24.41 1.08
C LYS A 202 3.34 -24.86 2.48
N PRO A 203 4.29 -24.67 3.39
CA PRO A 203 4.00 -24.73 4.81
C PRO A 203 2.99 -23.63 5.17
N LYS A 204 1.87 -24.02 5.73
CA LYS A 204 0.93 -23.09 6.37
C LYS A 204 1.18 -23.18 7.88
N PRO A 205 1.22 -22.02 8.55
CA PRO A 205 1.03 -20.65 8.12
C PRO A 205 2.28 -20.01 7.50
N PHE A 206 2.08 -18.92 6.73
CA PHE A 206 3.13 -18.15 6.06
C PHE A 206 2.94 -16.67 6.36
N GLY A 207 3.67 -16.16 7.32
CA GLY A 207 3.67 -14.75 7.70
C GLY A 207 4.78 -13.95 7.04
N THR A 208 4.57 -12.65 6.91
CA THR A 208 5.56 -11.70 6.40
C THR A 208 5.88 -10.59 7.40
N CYS A 209 5.03 -10.36 8.40
CA CYS A 209 5.23 -9.37 9.47
C CYS A 209 4.94 -10.00 10.83
N ASP A 210 5.60 -9.55 11.88
CA ASP A 210 5.50 -10.04 13.26
C ASP A 210 5.75 -11.56 13.42
N CYS A 211 6.59 -12.13 12.57
CA CYS A 211 6.96 -13.55 12.63
C CYS A 211 7.96 -13.83 13.76
N ALA A 212 7.81 -14.97 14.44
CA ALA A 212 8.70 -15.36 15.54
C ALA A 212 10.18 -15.47 15.16
N ASN A 213 10.47 -15.75 13.88
CA ASN A 213 11.83 -15.83 13.36
C ASN A 213 12.42 -14.47 12.97
N ASN A 214 11.68 -13.35 13.03
CA ASN A 214 12.19 -12.02 12.74
C ASN A 214 12.64 -11.28 14.01
N SER A 215 13.84 -10.67 13.99
CA SER A 215 14.46 -10.02 15.16
C SER A 215 13.81 -8.70 15.57
N TYR A 216 13.00 -8.13 14.70
CA TYR A 216 12.33 -6.84 14.91
C TYR A 216 10.84 -6.97 15.20
N SER A 217 10.29 -8.19 15.18
CA SER A 217 8.88 -8.46 15.50
C SER A 217 8.50 -7.99 16.89
N ASP A 218 7.27 -7.50 17.05
CA ASP A 218 6.73 -7.18 18.37
C ASP A 218 6.52 -8.47 19.19
N PRO A 219 7.18 -8.61 20.36
CA PRO A 219 7.04 -9.79 21.20
C PRO A 219 5.60 -10.08 21.64
N ASN A 220 4.74 -9.06 21.71
CA ASN A 220 3.34 -9.24 22.08
C ASN A 220 2.54 -9.83 20.90
N GLN A 221 2.77 -9.35 19.68
CA GLN A 221 2.15 -9.91 18.48
C GLN A 221 2.62 -11.35 18.25
N VAL A 222 3.91 -11.62 18.41
CA VAL A 222 4.46 -12.99 18.30
C VAL A 222 3.83 -13.96 19.30
N LYS A 223 3.51 -13.51 20.52
CA LYS A 223 2.80 -14.37 21.51
C LYS A 223 1.38 -14.72 21.07
N ILE A 224 0.69 -13.81 20.36
CA ILE A 224 -0.67 -14.01 19.87
C ILE A 224 -0.67 -14.89 18.64
N CYS A 225 0.22 -14.60 17.68
CA CYS A 225 0.34 -15.30 16.39
C CYS A 225 1.82 -15.49 16.02
N PRO A 226 2.46 -16.59 16.45
CA PRO A 226 3.89 -16.84 16.20
C PRO A 226 4.26 -16.93 14.71
N GLU A 227 3.30 -17.29 13.88
CA GLU A 227 3.46 -17.38 12.42
C GLU A 227 3.49 -16.02 11.75
N GLY A 228 3.01 -14.99 12.44
CA GLY A 228 2.91 -13.63 11.94
C GLY A 228 1.71 -13.39 11.01
N LYS A 229 1.62 -12.16 10.53
CA LYS A 229 0.58 -11.73 9.57
C LYS A 229 1.13 -11.79 8.14
N ARG A 230 0.36 -12.31 7.18
CA ARG A 230 0.72 -12.26 5.76
C ARG A 230 0.12 -11.00 5.15
N ILE A 231 0.88 -9.94 5.10
CA ILE A 231 0.45 -8.61 4.61
C ILE A 231 1.25 -8.12 3.40
N ASP A 232 2.39 -8.75 3.10
CA ASP A 232 3.16 -8.52 1.88
C ASP A 232 2.78 -9.56 0.82
N HIS A 233 2.49 -9.10 -0.39
CA HIS A 233 1.93 -9.92 -1.44
C HIS A 233 2.62 -9.68 -2.79
N ILE A 234 2.61 -10.73 -3.63
CA ILE A 234 2.84 -10.65 -5.07
C ILE A 234 1.63 -11.31 -5.72
N LEU A 235 0.80 -10.50 -6.35
CA LEU A 235 -0.42 -10.93 -7.03
C LEU A 235 -0.24 -10.74 -8.54
N TYR A 236 -0.89 -11.56 -9.38
CA TYR A 236 -0.77 -11.40 -10.83
C TYR A 236 -2.08 -11.60 -11.57
N LYS A 237 -2.15 -11.07 -12.78
CA LYS A 237 -3.22 -11.29 -13.75
C LYS A 237 -2.60 -11.49 -15.13
N LEU A 238 -3.07 -12.48 -15.85
CA LEU A 238 -2.64 -12.77 -17.22
C LEU A 238 -3.65 -12.21 -18.23
N ASN A 239 -3.14 -11.80 -19.37
CA ASN A 239 -3.98 -11.67 -20.56
C ASN A 239 -4.48 -13.07 -20.94
N PRO A 240 -5.73 -13.22 -21.44
CA PRO A 240 -6.32 -14.52 -21.81
C PRO A 240 -5.53 -15.38 -22.79
N ALA A 241 -4.58 -14.80 -23.52
CA ALA A 241 -3.68 -15.51 -24.43
C ALA A 241 -2.52 -16.25 -23.72
N TRP A 242 -2.42 -16.12 -22.40
CA TRP A 242 -1.31 -16.64 -21.61
C TRP A 242 -1.78 -17.50 -20.44
N GLU A 243 -0.98 -18.47 -20.06
CA GLU A 243 -1.07 -19.22 -18.81
C GLU A 243 0.23 -19.08 -18.03
N ALA A 244 0.18 -19.25 -16.71
CA ALA A 244 1.35 -19.24 -15.85
C ALA A 244 1.35 -20.45 -14.93
N GLU A 245 2.56 -20.96 -14.71
CA GLU A 245 2.85 -22.00 -13.73
C GLU A 245 3.70 -21.39 -12.61
N VAL A 246 3.25 -21.56 -11.36
CA VAL A 246 4.02 -21.15 -10.19
C VAL A 246 5.12 -22.16 -9.94
N ILE A 247 6.35 -21.80 -10.26
CA ILE A 247 7.53 -22.66 -10.05
C ILE A 247 7.98 -22.63 -8.60
N LYS A 248 8.01 -21.42 -8.01
CA LYS A 248 8.43 -21.21 -6.63
C LYS A 248 7.78 -19.97 -6.03
N PHE A 249 7.34 -20.09 -4.80
CA PHE A 249 6.88 -18.97 -4.00
C PHE A 249 7.41 -19.13 -2.57
N GLY A 250 7.82 -18.05 -1.91
CA GLY A 250 8.26 -18.14 -0.51
C GLY A 250 9.05 -16.94 -0.03
N ASN A 251 9.60 -17.08 1.17
CA ASN A 251 10.53 -16.13 1.78
C ASN A 251 11.95 -16.45 1.30
N PRO A 252 12.56 -15.62 0.46
CA PRO A 252 13.85 -15.93 -0.14
C PRO A 252 15.04 -15.55 0.75
N LEU A 253 14.85 -14.66 1.74
CA LEU A 253 15.91 -14.19 2.63
C LEU A 253 16.08 -15.12 3.84
N PRO A 254 17.32 -15.31 4.31
CA PRO A 254 17.55 -15.97 5.61
C PRO A 254 16.96 -15.12 6.76
N ASP A 255 16.66 -15.76 7.89
CA ASP A 255 16.10 -15.10 9.08
C ASP A 255 16.97 -13.97 9.63
N ARG A 256 18.29 -14.06 9.40
CA ARG A 256 19.27 -13.06 9.84
C ARG A 256 20.21 -12.68 8.69
N VAL A 257 20.67 -11.43 8.75
CA VAL A 257 21.78 -10.98 7.91
C VAL A 257 23.03 -11.81 8.25
N PRO A 258 23.74 -12.38 7.28
CA PRO A 258 24.92 -13.22 7.53
C PRO A 258 25.96 -12.53 8.42
N GLY A 259 26.28 -13.18 9.55
CA GLY A 259 27.21 -12.68 10.55
C GLY A 259 26.65 -11.60 11.48
N LYS A 260 25.34 -11.36 11.47
CA LYS A 260 24.62 -10.42 12.35
C LYS A 260 23.54 -11.13 13.15
N ASP A 261 23.10 -10.50 14.25
CA ASP A 261 22.01 -10.97 15.10
C ASP A 261 20.65 -10.38 14.74
N PHE A 262 20.58 -9.58 13.67
CA PHE A 262 19.36 -8.92 13.20
C PHE A 262 18.93 -9.36 11.80
N SER A 263 17.64 -9.20 11.52
CA SER A 263 16.99 -9.51 10.24
C SER A 263 17.19 -8.39 9.20
N TYR A 264 16.87 -8.67 7.94
CA TYR A 264 17.00 -7.70 6.83
C TYR A 264 16.00 -6.54 6.92
N SER A 265 14.83 -6.78 7.50
CA SER A 265 13.76 -5.82 7.78
C SER A 265 12.93 -6.33 8.95
N ASP A 266 11.96 -5.54 9.43
CA ASP A 266 10.87 -6.00 10.30
C ASP A 266 9.82 -6.82 9.53
N HIS A 267 9.86 -6.77 8.19
CA HIS A 267 9.12 -7.66 7.30
C HIS A 267 10.02 -8.75 6.72
N ASN A 268 9.41 -9.90 6.40
CA ASN A 268 10.04 -10.95 5.62
C ASN A 268 9.74 -10.72 4.13
N ALA A 269 10.77 -10.81 3.30
CA ALA A 269 10.62 -10.66 1.85
C ALA A 269 9.76 -11.76 1.25
N VAL A 270 9.08 -11.46 0.15
CA VAL A 270 8.34 -12.43 -0.66
C VAL A 270 8.96 -12.52 -2.04
N SER A 271 9.08 -13.73 -2.57
CA SER A 271 9.49 -13.98 -3.95
C SER A 271 8.55 -14.92 -4.66
N LEU A 272 8.40 -14.70 -5.97
CA LEU A 272 7.57 -15.50 -6.88
C LEU A 272 8.36 -15.77 -8.16
N GLU A 273 8.46 -17.03 -8.52
CA GLU A 273 8.96 -17.46 -9.82
C GLU A 273 7.80 -18.04 -10.64
N LEU A 274 7.54 -17.42 -11.79
CA LEU A 274 6.52 -17.83 -12.74
C LEU A 274 7.15 -18.28 -14.05
N LEU A 275 6.66 -19.38 -14.60
CA LEU A 275 6.85 -19.75 -15.99
C LEU A 275 5.58 -19.36 -16.76
N VAL A 276 5.71 -18.35 -17.65
CA VAL A 276 4.60 -17.85 -18.45
C VAL A 276 4.67 -18.44 -19.85
N LYS A 277 3.58 -19.09 -20.29
CA LYS A 277 3.48 -19.81 -21.56
C LYS A 277 2.32 -19.26 -22.39
N PRO A 278 2.45 -19.20 -23.73
CA PRO A 278 1.30 -18.90 -24.58
C PRO A 278 0.29 -20.05 -24.49
N LEU A 279 -0.97 -19.72 -24.46
CA LEU A 279 -2.04 -20.74 -24.48
C LEU A 279 -2.17 -21.33 -25.89
N ASP A 280 -2.03 -22.66 -26.01
CA ASP A 280 -1.92 -23.38 -27.29
C ASP A 280 -3.24 -23.57 -28.05
N ASN A 281 -4.39 -22.95 -27.66
CA ASN A 281 -5.64 -23.11 -28.42
C ASN A 281 -6.52 -21.87 -28.39
N LYS A 282 -7.12 -21.66 -29.57
CA LYS A 282 -8.17 -20.69 -29.93
C LYS A 282 -8.76 -19.94 -28.74
N TYR A 283 -8.42 -18.65 -28.73
CA TYR A 283 -9.03 -17.62 -27.92
C TYR A 283 -10.51 -17.94 -27.64
N VAL A 284 -10.81 -18.46 -26.49
CA VAL A 284 -12.13 -18.35 -25.90
C VAL A 284 -12.05 -17.12 -25.04
N GLU A 285 -12.70 -16.07 -25.48
CA GLU A 285 -12.96 -14.88 -24.68
C GLU A 285 -13.72 -15.36 -23.44
N LYS A 286 -12.97 -15.78 -22.40
CA LYS A 286 -13.55 -15.97 -21.08
C LYS A 286 -13.88 -14.56 -20.61
N GLU A 287 -15.15 -14.20 -20.69
CA GLU A 287 -15.67 -13.10 -19.90
C GLU A 287 -15.15 -13.28 -18.48
N VAL A 288 -14.34 -12.34 -18.03
CA VAL A 288 -13.84 -12.32 -16.66
C VAL A 288 -15.06 -12.00 -15.79
N ASN A 289 -15.76 -13.04 -15.41
CA ASN A 289 -16.90 -12.93 -14.50
C ASN A 289 -16.33 -12.54 -13.13
N ILE A 290 -16.35 -11.23 -12.83
CA ILE A 290 -16.12 -10.73 -11.47
C ILE A 290 -17.27 -11.33 -10.67
N GLY A 291 -16.99 -12.39 -9.90
CA GLY A 291 -18.00 -13.26 -9.32
C GLY A 291 -18.96 -12.54 -8.36
N ASP A 292 -20.07 -13.19 -8.03
CA ASP A 292 -21.09 -12.70 -7.06
C ASP A 292 -20.48 -12.37 -5.69
N THR A 293 -19.31 -12.94 -5.37
CA THR A 293 -18.54 -12.66 -4.15
C THR A 293 -18.08 -11.20 -4.03
N PHE A 294 -17.93 -10.45 -5.13
CA PHE A 294 -17.57 -9.03 -5.07
C PHE A 294 -18.76 -8.15 -4.65
N ASP A 295 -20.00 -8.56 -4.90
CA ASP A 295 -21.18 -7.78 -4.53
C ASP A 295 -21.30 -7.68 -3.00
N ASP A 296 -20.98 -8.76 -2.27
CA ASP A 296 -20.90 -8.74 -0.80
C ASP A 296 -19.74 -7.88 -0.29
N THR A 297 -18.58 -7.97 -0.95
CA THR A 297 -17.39 -7.17 -0.63
C THR A 297 -17.66 -5.68 -0.84
N ALA A 298 -18.29 -5.31 -1.95
CA ALA A 298 -18.67 -3.94 -2.25
C ALA A 298 -19.71 -3.38 -1.26
N THR A 299 -20.69 -4.20 -0.86
CA THR A 299 -21.69 -3.83 0.16
C THR A 299 -21.03 -3.53 1.51
N GLN A 300 -20.07 -4.35 1.92
CA GLN A 300 -19.27 -4.09 3.13
C GLN A 300 -18.44 -2.80 3.01
N ALA A 301 -17.82 -2.55 1.85
CA ALA A 301 -17.03 -1.35 1.60
C ALA A 301 -17.89 -0.08 1.66
N ILE A 302 -19.08 -0.09 1.06
CA ILE A 302 -20.05 1.00 1.13
C ILE A 302 -20.45 1.30 2.59
N LYS A 303 -20.71 0.27 3.40
CA LYS A 303 -21.03 0.41 4.83
C LYS A 303 -19.87 1.07 5.59
N VAL A 304 -18.64 0.62 5.39
CA VAL A 304 -17.44 1.21 6.02
C VAL A 304 -17.29 2.69 5.65
N CYS A 305 -17.51 3.07 4.39
CA CYS A 305 -17.52 4.47 3.97
C CYS A 305 -18.58 5.29 4.71
N GLY A 306 -19.81 4.78 4.81
CA GLY A 306 -20.93 5.45 5.49
C GLY A 306 -20.65 5.70 6.99
N GLU A 307 -20.09 4.71 7.66
CA GLU A 307 -19.67 4.83 9.07
C GLU A 307 -18.56 5.85 9.25
N ALA A 308 -17.53 5.83 8.38
CA ALA A 308 -16.44 6.81 8.39
C ALA A 308 -16.93 8.24 8.18
N MET A 309 -17.84 8.46 7.21
CA MET A 309 -18.45 9.78 6.96
C MET A 309 -19.26 10.28 8.15
N THR A 310 -19.99 9.37 8.83
CA THR A 310 -20.77 9.68 10.04
C THR A 310 -19.84 10.12 11.18
N ASN A 311 -18.75 9.37 11.43
CA ASN A 311 -17.77 9.67 12.46
C ASN A 311 -17.03 10.98 12.17
N LEU A 312 -16.68 11.21 10.91
CA LEU A 312 -16.05 12.46 10.47
C LEU A 312 -16.99 13.66 10.70
N SER A 313 -18.29 13.52 10.48
CA SER A 313 -19.28 14.58 10.73
C SER A 313 -19.43 14.89 12.23
N LYS A 314 -19.38 13.86 13.10
CA LYS A 314 -19.34 14.06 14.56
C LYS A 314 -18.06 14.81 14.99
N SER A 315 -16.91 14.41 14.46
CA SER A 315 -15.63 15.07 14.74
C SER A 315 -15.63 16.53 14.29
N LYS A 316 -16.22 16.86 13.12
CA LYS A 316 -16.43 18.23 12.67
C LYS A 316 -17.16 19.10 13.71
N THR A 317 -18.29 18.58 14.21
CA THR A 317 -19.11 19.30 15.20
C THR A 317 -18.29 19.57 16.46
N LEU A 318 -17.57 18.57 16.97
CA LEU A 318 -16.68 18.71 18.12
C LEU A 318 -15.61 19.77 17.87
N TYR A 319 -14.88 19.70 16.77
CA TYR A 319 -13.81 20.65 16.44
C TYR A 319 -14.32 22.10 16.33
N LEU A 320 -15.44 22.31 15.63
CA LEU A 320 -16.00 23.65 15.48
C LEU A 320 -16.54 24.19 16.80
N THR A 321 -17.14 23.35 17.65
CA THR A 321 -17.63 23.76 18.97
C THR A 321 -16.47 24.19 19.88
N VAL A 322 -15.43 23.36 19.99
CA VAL A 322 -14.25 23.66 20.80
C VAL A 322 -13.53 24.89 20.28
N GLY A 323 -13.29 24.97 18.96
CA GLY A 323 -12.67 26.14 18.33
C GLY A 323 -13.45 27.44 18.56
N GLY A 324 -14.79 27.37 18.45
CA GLY A 324 -15.68 28.49 18.72
C GLY A 324 -15.66 28.96 20.20
N LEU A 325 -15.64 27.99 21.14
CA LEU A 325 -15.51 28.31 22.58
C LEU A 325 -14.15 28.99 22.89
N ILE A 326 -13.06 28.46 22.32
CA ILE A 326 -11.73 29.09 22.50
C ILE A 326 -11.71 30.48 21.88
N LEU A 327 -12.29 30.67 20.69
CA LEU A 327 -12.37 31.97 20.05
C LEU A 327 -13.16 32.99 20.89
N MET A 328 -14.31 32.58 21.41
CA MET A 328 -15.12 33.44 22.32
C MET A 328 -14.34 33.81 23.58
N PHE A 329 -13.60 32.85 24.17
CA PHE A 329 -12.73 33.13 25.32
C PHE A 329 -11.62 34.14 24.97
N LEU A 330 -10.94 33.98 23.86
CA LEU A 330 -9.89 34.90 23.40
C LEU A 330 -10.44 36.33 23.20
N ILE A 331 -11.62 36.45 22.56
CA ILE A 331 -12.29 37.71 22.32
C ILE A 331 -12.73 38.35 23.67
N GLY A 332 -13.39 37.57 24.53
CA GLY A 332 -13.91 38.05 25.81
C GLY A 332 -12.83 38.46 26.81
N THR A 333 -11.61 37.99 26.62
CA THR A 333 -10.46 38.36 27.48
C THR A 333 -9.55 39.43 26.90
N VAL A 334 -9.89 40.03 25.74
CA VAL A 334 -9.13 41.11 25.16
C VAL A 334 -9.05 42.29 26.15
N GLY A 335 -7.84 42.73 26.44
CA GLY A 335 -7.59 43.84 27.39
C GLY A 335 -7.44 43.40 28.87
N TYR A 336 -7.75 42.19 29.23
CA TYR A 336 -7.63 41.65 30.61
C TYR A 336 -6.35 40.86 30.87
N TRP A 337 -5.49 40.64 29.88
CA TRP A 337 -4.26 39.88 30.02
C TRP A 337 -3.19 40.71 30.73
N PRO A 338 -2.54 40.15 31.77
CA PRO A 338 -1.43 40.84 32.42
C PRO A 338 -0.24 41.03 31.47
N ASN A 339 0.47 42.13 31.60
CA ASN A 339 1.68 42.44 30.83
C ASN A 339 2.84 41.53 31.34
N SER A 340 2.95 40.32 30.81
CA SER A 340 3.99 39.38 31.16
C SER A 340 4.24 38.41 30.01
N ILE A 341 5.50 38.12 29.71
CA ILE A 341 5.90 37.20 28.64
C ILE A 341 5.27 35.82 28.78
N ILE A 342 5.02 35.36 30.02
CA ILE A 342 4.37 34.09 30.28
C ILE A 342 2.94 34.09 29.73
N TYR A 343 2.19 35.16 29.99
CA TYR A 343 0.83 35.26 29.49
C TYR A 343 0.78 35.43 27.97
N ASP A 344 1.75 36.09 27.36
CA ASP A 344 1.85 36.21 25.91
C ASP A 344 2.10 34.85 25.26
N VAL A 345 2.98 34.00 25.83
CA VAL A 345 3.23 32.66 25.38
C VAL A 345 1.99 31.79 25.53
N ILE A 346 1.28 31.84 26.65
CA ILE A 346 0.02 31.12 26.87
C ILE A 346 -1.03 31.53 25.83
N LYS A 347 -1.19 32.84 25.60
CA LYS A 347 -2.12 33.38 24.62
C LYS A 347 -1.80 32.92 23.21
N LEU A 348 -0.53 32.92 22.83
CA LEU A 348 -0.08 32.42 21.54
C LEU A 348 -0.41 30.95 21.38
N PHE A 349 -0.18 30.13 22.41
CA PHE A 349 -0.52 28.69 22.40
C PHE A 349 -2.04 28.44 22.26
N ILE A 350 -2.86 29.18 23.04
CA ILE A 350 -4.33 29.08 22.96
C ILE A 350 -4.82 29.53 21.56
N THR A 351 -4.21 30.58 20.98
CA THR A 351 -4.53 31.03 19.62
C THR A 351 -4.17 29.96 18.59
N GLY A 352 -3.03 29.30 18.72
CA GLY A 352 -2.63 28.18 17.90
C GLY A 352 -3.61 27.00 17.99
N LEU A 353 -4.07 26.66 19.20
CA LEU A 353 -5.11 25.65 19.41
C LEU A 353 -6.44 26.03 18.76
N CYS A 354 -6.88 27.30 18.90
CA CYS A 354 -8.07 27.79 18.23
C CYS A 354 -8.00 27.59 16.73
N PHE A 355 -6.90 28.00 16.12
CA PHE A 355 -6.66 27.86 14.69
C PHE A 355 -6.65 26.39 14.25
N TYR A 356 -5.99 25.52 15.01
CA TYR A 356 -6.00 24.07 14.79
C TYR A 356 -7.44 23.52 14.74
N TYR A 357 -8.27 23.77 15.77
CA TYR A 357 -9.63 23.26 15.83
C TYR A 357 -10.51 23.80 14.69
N LEU A 358 -10.37 25.08 14.34
CA LEU A 358 -11.13 25.67 13.23
C LEU A 358 -10.72 25.08 11.87
N ILE A 359 -9.43 24.86 11.62
CA ILE A 359 -8.95 24.22 10.40
C ILE A 359 -9.45 22.77 10.33
N MET A 360 -9.32 21.99 11.41
CA MET A 360 -9.75 20.59 11.44
C MET A 360 -11.26 20.46 11.19
N GLY A 361 -12.07 21.32 11.78
CA GLY A 361 -13.53 21.31 11.60
C GLY A 361 -14.02 21.91 10.27
N SER A 362 -13.17 22.59 9.51
CA SER A 362 -13.56 23.26 8.26
C SER A 362 -12.86 22.70 7.03
N LEU A 363 -11.62 23.14 6.77
CA LEU A 363 -10.88 22.79 5.57
C LEU A 363 -10.55 21.29 5.53
N TRP A 364 -9.97 20.79 6.63
CA TRP A 364 -9.56 19.40 6.70
C TRP A 364 -10.74 18.43 6.59
N HIS A 365 -11.81 18.72 7.35
CA HIS A 365 -13.04 17.95 7.25
C HIS A 365 -13.56 17.86 5.80
N ARG A 366 -13.48 18.94 5.02
CA ARG A 366 -13.93 18.93 3.61
C ARG A 366 -13.06 18.06 2.74
N ILE A 367 -11.74 18.08 2.92
CA ILE A 367 -10.79 17.25 2.16
C ILE A 367 -11.10 15.76 2.39
N GLU A 368 -11.19 15.33 3.64
CA GLU A 368 -11.49 13.95 4.00
C GLU A 368 -12.88 13.53 3.53
N MET A 369 -13.90 14.37 3.76
CA MET A 369 -15.27 14.09 3.34
C MET A 369 -15.38 13.94 1.82
N ASN A 370 -14.71 14.78 1.04
CA ASN A 370 -14.73 14.69 -0.41
C ASN A 370 -14.00 13.43 -0.90
N SER A 371 -12.90 13.03 -0.25
CA SER A 371 -12.19 11.80 -0.57
C SER A 371 -13.04 10.56 -0.30
N LEU A 372 -13.73 10.51 0.86
CA LEU A 372 -14.68 9.44 1.19
C LEU A 372 -15.85 9.38 0.20
N LYS A 373 -16.42 10.54 -0.15
CA LYS A 373 -17.52 10.62 -1.14
C LYS A 373 -17.08 10.18 -2.52
N ALA A 374 -15.89 10.56 -2.98
CA ALA A 374 -15.35 10.14 -4.26
C ALA A 374 -15.24 8.61 -4.34
N GLY A 375 -14.68 7.97 -3.31
CA GLY A 375 -14.61 6.51 -3.23
C GLY A 375 -15.98 5.85 -3.16
N LEU A 376 -16.89 6.38 -2.32
CA LEU A 376 -18.24 5.84 -2.18
C LEU A 376 -19.02 5.90 -3.50
N THR A 377 -19.02 7.06 -4.17
CA THR A 377 -19.76 7.21 -5.44
C THR A 377 -19.17 6.35 -6.56
N ALA A 378 -17.86 6.13 -6.57
CA ALA A 378 -17.22 5.22 -7.52
C ALA A 378 -17.64 3.76 -7.27
N LEU A 379 -17.65 3.30 -5.99
CA LEU A 379 -18.13 1.98 -5.60
C LEU A 379 -19.61 1.78 -5.95
N GLU A 380 -20.48 2.75 -5.63
CA GLU A 380 -21.91 2.69 -5.94
C GLU A 380 -22.16 2.63 -7.44
N ASN A 381 -21.41 3.43 -8.23
CA ASN A 381 -21.51 3.41 -9.70
C ASN A 381 -21.08 2.05 -10.26
N PHE A 382 -19.99 1.48 -9.73
CA PHE A 382 -19.52 0.16 -10.12
C PHE A 382 -20.59 -0.93 -9.84
N CYS A 383 -21.19 -0.92 -8.65
CA CYS A 383 -22.27 -1.87 -8.30
C CYS A 383 -23.49 -1.71 -9.19
N ARG A 384 -23.90 -0.46 -9.46
CA ARG A 384 -25.06 -0.17 -10.32
C ARG A 384 -24.87 -0.69 -11.75
N THR A 385 -23.72 -0.39 -12.37
CA THR A 385 -23.43 -0.86 -13.74
C THR A 385 -23.41 -2.38 -13.85
N ARG A 386 -22.97 -3.08 -12.83
CA ARG A 386 -23.00 -4.55 -12.80
C ARG A 386 -24.44 -5.11 -12.72
N ILE A 387 -25.28 -4.52 -11.87
CA ILE A 387 -26.68 -4.94 -11.76
C ILE A 387 -27.39 -4.73 -13.11
N GLU A 388 -27.18 -3.56 -13.74
CA GLU A 388 -27.76 -3.26 -15.05
C GLU A 388 -27.27 -4.22 -16.16
N SER A 389 -25.98 -4.60 -16.14
CA SER A 389 -25.45 -5.56 -17.09
C SER A 389 -26.00 -6.97 -16.91
N LYS A 390 -26.20 -7.44 -15.65
CA LYS A 390 -26.82 -8.72 -15.36
C LYS A 390 -28.28 -8.77 -15.88
N ILE A 391 -29.05 -7.71 -15.65
CA ILE A 391 -30.46 -7.61 -16.14
C ILE A 391 -30.54 -7.59 -17.66
N ALA A 392 -29.54 -7.03 -18.34
CA ALA A 392 -29.54 -6.95 -19.81
C ALA A 392 -29.14 -8.27 -20.50
N THR A 393 -28.56 -9.22 -19.77
CA THR A 393 -28.14 -10.55 -20.26
C THR A 393 -29.15 -11.66 -19.95
N ASP A 394 -30.09 -11.45 -19.03
CA ASP A 394 -31.25 -12.31 -18.74
C ASP A 394 -32.46 -11.92 -19.62
#